data_da7f5b41cc5b02c153af221af31ccd39
#
_entry.id   da7f5b41cc5b02c153af221af31ccd39
#
_cell.length_a   1.000
_cell.length_b   1.000
_cell.length_c   1.000
_cell.angle_alpha   90.00
_cell.angle_beta   90.00
_cell.angle_gamma   90.00
#
_symmetry.space_group_name_H-M   'P 1'
#
loop_
_entity.id
_entity.type
_entity.pdbx_description
1 polymer ?
#
loop_
_entity_poly.entity_id
_entity_poly.type
_entity_poly.pdbx_seq_one_letter_code
_entity_poly.pdbx_strand_id
1 'polypeptide(L)'
;MVVVLVFKSGVTIFLDAIRVLLDASLDFESMDKVKSAILSHPQVTAIHSLRGRNSGRFKFIEADIGLRVRELERAHHVSQQIEAEISKSVPNVDRVLIHYEPEKKETRVYAIPLEKDKVSLSNHFGEAPYYYIVQMREKDGSIIEERMLTNPYQDEEKGKGLKVSKWLLQQSVDTVYNSKSLEGKGPGYVLSDADVEIVVTERKRLAKILQELQSGSEKEDHNARAG
;
A
#
# COMPACT_ATOMS: atom_id res chain seq x y z
N MET A 1 21.45 15.48 58.19
CA MET A 1 21.18 15.92 56.82
C MET A 1 21.73 14.96 55.75
N VAL A 2 22.99 14.48 55.85
CA VAL A 2 23.61 13.59 54.87
C VAL A 2 22.84 12.24 54.74
N VAL A 3 22.46 11.63 55.85
CA VAL A 3 21.71 10.32 55.85
C VAL A 3 20.39 10.40 55.09
N VAL A 4 19.66 11.51 55.19
CA VAL A 4 18.38 11.69 54.48
C VAL A 4 18.63 11.85 52.98
N LEU A 5 19.71 12.49 52.55
CA LEU A 5 20.07 12.62 51.15
C LEU A 5 20.48 11.27 50.53
N VAL A 6 21.30 10.50 51.27
CA VAL A 6 21.71 9.15 50.84
C VAL A 6 20.51 8.23 50.72
N PHE A 7 19.60 8.25 51.72
CA PHE A 7 18.37 7.42 51.67
C PHE A 7 17.47 7.79 50.49
N LYS A 8 17.27 9.10 50.25
CA LYS A 8 16.48 9.58 49.13
C LYS A 8 17.10 9.13 47.82
N SER A 9 18.41 9.27 47.62
CA SER A 9 19.11 8.85 46.40
C SER A 9 18.98 7.31 46.20
N GLY A 10 19.13 6.54 47.29
CA GLY A 10 19.00 5.08 47.23
C GLY A 10 17.58 4.63 46.81
N VAL A 11 16.56 5.27 47.37
CA VAL A 11 15.16 4.98 46.96
C VAL A 11 14.91 5.39 45.50
N THR A 12 15.43 6.51 45.05
CA THR A 12 15.26 6.94 43.64
C THR A 12 15.92 5.92 42.69
N ILE A 13 17.18 5.53 42.95
CA ILE A 13 17.89 4.56 42.13
C ILE A 13 17.17 3.20 42.13
N PHE A 14 16.67 2.77 43.28
CA PHE A 14 15.92 1.53 43.41
C PHE A 14 14.62 1.54 42.59
N LEU A 15 13.84 2.62 42.68
CA LEU A 15 12.61 2.76 41.89
C LEU A 15 12.87 2.84 40.39
N ASP A 16 13.95 3.52 39.97
CA ASP A 16 14.35 3.58 38.58
C ASP A 16 14.81 2.20 38.05
N ALA A 17 15.55 1.45 38.89
CA ALA A 17 15.92 0.08 38.55
C ALA A 17 14.71 -0.85 38.40
N ILE A 18 13.69 -0.73 39.28
CA ILE A 18 12.44 -1.47 39.17
C ILE A 18 11.68 -1.11 37.88
N ARG A 19 11.58 0.18 37.53
CA ARG A 19 10.93 0.62 36.28
C ARG A 19 11.60 0.02 35.06
N VAL A 20 12.92 -0.05 35.04
CA VAL A 20 13.68 -0.67 33.97
C VAL A 20 13.43 -2.17 33.89
N LEU A 21 13.34 -2.85 35.05
CA LEU A 21 13.07 -4.31 35.11
C LEU A 21 11.62 -4.67 34.76
N LEU A 22 10.69 -3.76 34.98
CA LEU A 22 9.27 -3.95 34.65
C LEU A 22 8.93 -3.62 33.20
N ASP A 23 9.94 -3.47 32.33
CA ASP A 23 9.74 -3.21 30.89
C ASP A 23 8.82 -1.98 30.67
N ALA A 24 9.18 -0.87 31.32
CA ALA A 24 8.38 0.36 31.30
C ALA A 24 8.15 0.81 29.85
N SER A 25 6.90 1.09 29.53
CA SER A 25 6.51 1.68 28.24
C SER A 25 7.36 2.91 27.93
N LEU A 26 7.61 3.19 26.66
CA LEU A 26 8.21 4.42 26.21
C LEU A 26 7.44 5.64 26.72
N ASP A 27 8.16 6.72 26.96
CA ASP A 27 7.56 8.00 27.30
C ASP A 27 6.67 8.53 26.15
N PHE A 28 5.66 9.32 26.52
CA PHE A 28 4.65 9.81 25.59
C PHE A 28 5.26 10.63 24.44
N GLU A 29 6.27 11.46 24.73
CA GLU A 29 6.95 12.30 23.74
C GLU A 29 7.66 11.46 22.67
N SER A 30 8.38 10.40 23.09
CA SER A 30 9.02 9.45 22.17
C SER A 30 8.00 8.72 21.32
N MET A 31 6.89 8.27 21.90
CA MET A 31 5.82 7.59 21.16
C MET A 31 5.14 8.50 20.13
N ASP A 32 4.94 9.78 20.46
CA ASP A 32 4.34 10.75 19.54
C ASP A 32 5.27 11.05 18.35
N LYS A 33 6.58 11.15 18.60
CA LYS A 33 7.59 11.28 17.54
C LYS A 33 7.59 10.06 16.61
N VAL A 34 7.53 8.85 17.17
CA VAL A 34 7.44 7.61 16.38
C VAL A 34 6.19 7.61 15.51
N LYS A 35 5.03 7.91 16.11
CA LYS A 35 3.76 7.98 15.40
C LYS A 35 3.79 8.99 14.25
N SER A 36 4.36 10.16 14.51
CA SER A 36 4.50 11.23 13.52
C SER A 36 5.42 10.82 12.36
N ALA A 37 6.55 10.17 12.65
CA ALA A 37 7.47 9.65 11.65
C ALA A 37 6.78 8.61 10.75
N ILE A 38 6.01 7.67 11.32
CA ILE A 38 5.26 6.67 10.54
C ILE A 38 4.22 7.35 9.64
N LEU A 39 3.41 8.26 10.18
CA LEU A 39 2.32 8.91 9.45
C LEU A 39 2.80 9.96 8.43
N SER A 40 4.06 10.38 8.46
CA SER A 40 4.63 11.29 7.46
C SER A 40 4.81 10.63 6.09
N HIS A 41 4.85 9.30 6.03
CA HIS A 41 4.99 8.57 4.78
C HIS A 41 3.65 8.43 4.05
N PRO A 42 3.54 8.90 2.79
CA PRO A 42 2.27 8.92 2.05
C PRO A 42 1.74 7.51 1.70
N GLN A 43 2.60 6.49 1.76
CA GLN A 43 2.23 5.09 1.55
C GLN A 43 1.59 4.44 2.77
N VAL A 44 1.77 5.02 3.98
CA VAL A 44 1.15 4.50 5.21
C VAL A 44 -0.31 4.89 5.25
N THR A 45 -1.18 3.91 5.40
CA THR A 45 -2.64 4.10 5.43
C THR A 45 -3.20 4.06 6.85
N ALA A 46 -2.60 3.23 7.70
CA ALA A 46 -3.01 3.09 9.09
C ALA A 46 -1.86 2.60 9.98
N ILE A 47 -1.95 2.88 11.27
CA ILE A 47 -1.16 2.21 12.31
C ILE A 47 -2.13 1.31 13.07
N HIS A 48 -1.98 -0.01 12.92
CA HIS A 48 -2.84 -1.00 13.58
C HIS A 48 -2.42 -1.21 15.03
N SER A 49 -1.11 -1.29 15.27
CA SER A 49 -0.55 -1.31 16.62
C SER A 49 0.77 -0.55 16.68
N LEU A 50 1.07 0.03 17.83
CA LEU A 50 2.33 0.70 18.10
C LEU A 50 2.72 0.45 19.55
N ARG A 51 3.85 -0.20 19.75
CA ARG A 51 4.40 -0.54 21.06
C ARG A 51 5.83 -0.04 21.16
N GLY A 52 6.17 0.46 22.31
CA GLY A 52 7.53 0.87 22.61
C GLY A 52 7.89 0.53 24.04
N ARG A 53 9.10 0.03 24.26
CA ARG A 53 9.62 -0.32 25.57
C ARG A 53 11.04 0.16 25.77
N ASN A 54 11.39 0.45 27.01
CA ASN A 54 12.76 0.74 27.41
C ASN A 54 13.43 -0.55 27.93
N SER A 55 14.63 -0.82 27.48
CA SER A 55 15.52 -1.85 28.06
C SER A 55 16.83 -1.18 28.46
N GLY A 56 16.94 -0.80 29.71
CA GLY A 56 17.99 0.09 30.19
C GLY A 56 17.90 1.45 29.52
N ARG A 57 18.99 1.87 28.85
CA ARG A 57 19.05 3.13 28.09
C ARG A 57 18.54 3.01 26.65
N PHE A 58 18.28 1.79 26.20
CA PHE A 58 17.90 1.52 24.83
C PHE A 58 16.39 1.44 24.67
N LYS A 59 15.89 1.85 23.52
CA LYS A 59 14.49 1.84 23.15
C LYS A 59 14.24 0.81 22.06
N PHE A 60 13.21 -0.01 22.24
CA PHE A 60 12.72 -0.99 21.27
C PHE A 60 11.32 -0.58 20.85
N ILE A 61 11.10 -0.51 19.55
CA ILE A 61 9.86 -0.05 18.95
C ILE A 61 9.34 -1.14 18.02
N GLU A 62 8.06 -1.45 18.12
CA GLU A 62 7.35 -2.39 17.27
C GLU A 62 6.08 -1.71 16.77
N ALA A 63 5.87 -1.75 15.45
CA ALA A 63 4.71 -1.18 14.80
C ALA A 63 4.14 -2.11 13.75
N ASP A 64 2.80 -2.26 13.77
CA ASP A 64 2.03 -2.91 12.72
C ASP A 64 1.34 -1.83 11.91
N ILE A 65 1.65 -1.74 10.63
CA ILE A 65 1.16 -0.67 9.75
C ILE A 65 0.50 -1.22 8.49
N GLY A 66 -0.53 -0.52 8.02
CA GLY A 66 -1.09 -0.71 6.68
C GLY A 66 -0.29 0.07 5.64
N LEU A 67 0.10 -0.57 4.54
CA LEU A 67 0.78 0.07 3.43
C LEU A 67 -0.02 -0.02 2.14
N ARG A 68 -0.09 1.10 1.41
CA ARG A 68 -0.63 1.17 0.05
C ARG A 68 0.45 0.81 -0.98
N VAL A 69 1.09 -0.33 -0.81
CA VAL A 69 2.14 -0.83 -1.71
C VAL A 69 1.94 -2.32 -1.90
N ARG A 70 1.96 -2.81 -3.15
CA ARG A 70 1.75 -4.24 -3.47
C ARG A 70 3.05 -5.00 -3.65
N GLU A 71 4.07 -4.34 -4.17
CA GLU A 71 5.36 -4.97 -4.41
C GLU A 71 6.15 -5.10 -3.10
N LEU A 72 6.57 -6.31 -2.78
CA LEU A 72 7.31 -6.62 -1.56
C LEU A 72 8.59 -5.77 -1.43
N GLU A 73 9.32 -5.56 -2.52
CA GLU A 73 10.54 -4.75 -2.52
C GLU A 73 10.25 -3.29 -2.16
N ARG A 74 9.19 -2.72 -2.72
CA ARG A 74 8.77 -1.33 -2.39
C ARG A 74 8.29 -1.22 -0.94
N ALA A 75 7.51 -2.18 -0.46
CA ALA A 75 7.06 -2.21 0.93
C ALA A 75 8.26 -2.30 1.89
N HIS A 76 9.23 -3.14 1.57
CA HIS A 76 10.48 -3.25 2.34
C HIS A 76 11.28 -1.93 2.32
N HIS A 77 11.38 -1.26 1.18
CA HIS A 77 12.05 0.04 1.08
C HIS A 77 11.36 1.11 1.93
N VAL A 78 10.02 1.17 1.90
CA VAL A 78 9.24 2.09 2.75
C VAL A 78 9.47 1.81 4.23
N SER A 79 9.45 0.53 4.66
CA SER A 79 9.72 0.18 6.06
C SER A 79 11.12 0.61 6.50
N GLN A 80 12.13 0.42 5.67
CA GLN A 80 13.50 0.89 5.96
C GLN A 80 13.60 2.43 6.07
N GLN A 81 12.86 3.17 5.24
CA GLN A 81 12.81 4.63 5.34
C GLN A 81 12.20 5.08 6.67
N ILE A 82 11.08 4.45 7.07
CA ILE A 82 10.41 4.72 8.35
C ILE A 82 11.35 4.39 9.52
N GLU A 83 12.01 3.23 9.51
CA GLU A 83 12.99 2.83 10.53
C GLU A 83 14.12 3.87 10.67
N ALA A 84 14.66 4.32 9.54
CA ALA A 84 15.72 5.34 9.53
C ALA A 84 15.24 6.69 10.09
N GLU A 85 14.00 7.09 9.81
CA GLU A 85 13.43 8.35 10.31
C GLU A 85 13.13 8.28 11.81
N ILE A 86 12.59 7.16 12.29
CA ILE A 86 12.40 6.92 13.73
C ILE A 86 13.74 6.99 14.46
N SER A 87 14.78 6.31 13.94
CA SER A 87 16.12 6.30 14.55
C SER A 87 16.78 7.67 14.59
N LYS A 88 16.43 8.58 13.67
CA LYS A 88 16.89 9.98 13.68
C LYS A 88 16.14 10.88 14.67
N SER A 89 14.83 10.65 14.82
CA SER A 89 13.93 11.50 15.60
C SER A 89 13.89 11.13 17.09
N VAL A 90 14.16 9.87 17.42
CA VAL A 90 14.11 9.36 18.80
C VAL A 90 15.52 8.90 19.23
N PRO A 91 16.06 9.46 20.33
CA PRO A 91 17.40 9.08 20.80
C PRO A 91 17.40 7.68 21.44
N ASN A 92 18.56 7.00 21.31
CA ASN A 92 18.83 5.69 21.90
C ASN A 92 17.90 4.55 21.40
N VAL A 93 17.37 4.66 20.20
CA VAL A 93 16.67 3.55 19.56
C VAL A 93 17.70 2.48 19.16
N ASP A 94 17.53 1.27 19.66
CA ASP A 94 18.35 0.10 19.33
C ASP A 94 17.74 -0.69 18.17
N ARG A 95 16.43 -0.88 18.23
CA ARG A 95 15.69 -1.63 17.19
C ARG A 95 14.33 -1.03 16.94
N VAL A 96 14.01 -0.92 15.66
CA VAL A 96 12.66 -0.71 15.17
C VAL A 96 12.25 -1.96 14.40
N LEU A 97 11.10 -2.52 14.70
CA LEU A 97 10.51 -3.63 13.97
C LEU A 97 9.20 -3.16 13.37
N ILE A 98 9.11 -3.16 12.05
CA ILE A 98 7.90 -2.78 11.34
C ILE A 98 7.33 -4.01 10.64
N HIS A 99 6.17 -4.44 11.11
CA HIS A 99 5.31 -5.34 10.38
C HIS A 99 4.39 -4.51 9.49
N TYR A 100 4.32 -4.87 8.23
CA TYR A 100 3.43 -4.19 7.30
C TYR A 100 2.50 -5.18 6.61
N GLU A 101 1.26 -4.75 6.48
CA GLU A 101 0.25 -5.47 5.73
C GLU A 101 -0.19 -4.62 4.53
N PRO A 102 -0.31 -5.21 3.34
CA PRO A 102 -0.90 -4.50 2.21
C PRO A 102 -2.35 -4.16 2.56
N GLU A 103 -2.73 -2.90 2.37
CA GLU A 103 -4.11 -2.48 2.58
C GLU A 103 -5.03 -3.23 1.62
N LYS A 104 -5.96 -4.01 2.15
CA LYS A 104 -7.03 -4.62 1.37
C LYS A 104 -8.03 -3.53 1.00
N LYS A 105 -8.04 -3.11 -0.25
CA LYS A 105 -9.09 -2.21 -0.75
C LYS A 105 -10.42 -2.96 -0.73
N GLU A 106 -11.46 -2.36 -0.18
CA GLU A 106 -12.82 -2.92 -0.27
C GLU A 106 -13.33 -2.97 -1.71
N THR A 107 -12.85 -2.05 -2.53
CA THR A 107 -13.24 -1.91 -3.93
C THR A 107 -12.02 -1.71 -4.82
N ARG A 108 -12.08 -2.20 -6.05
CA ARG A 108 -11.03 -2.06 -7.06
C ARG A 108 -11.61 -1.54 -8.37
N VAL A 109 -10.89 -0.62 -9.00
CA VAL A 109 -11.24 -0.06 -10.29
C VAL A 109 -10.40 -0.69 -11.40
N TYR A 110 -11.06 -1.32 -12.34
CA TYR A 110 -10.45 -1.97 -13.48
C TYR A 110 -10.62 -1.15 -14.75
N ALA A 111 -9.62 -1.10 -15.60
CA ALA A 111 -9.69 -0.51 -16.93
C ALA A 111 -9.41 -1.56 -17.99
N ILE A 112 -10.29 -1.67 -18.98
CA ILE A 112 -10.22 -2.64 -20.07
C ILE A 112 -10.29 -1.89 -21.40
N PRO A 113 -9.20 -1.88 -22.21
CA PRO A 113 -9.20 -1.24 -23.51
C PRO A 113 -10.03 -2.04 -24.51
N LEU A 114 -10.94 -1.40 -25.22
CA LEU A 114 -11.84 -2.04 -26.15
C LEU A 114 -11.69 -1.48 -27.57
N GLU A 115 -12.02 -2.34 -28.53
CA GLU A 115 -12.13 -1.99 -29.94
C GLU A 115 -13.41 -1.19 -30.24
N LYS A 116 -13.59 -0.80 -31.51
CA LYS A 116 -14.77 -0.02 -31.97
C LYS A 116 -16.11 -0.70 -31.72
N ASP A 117 -16.13 -2.03 -31.65
CA ASP A 117 -17.32 -2.82 -31.34
C ASP A 117 -17.75 -2.78 -29.87
N LYS A 118 -16.92 -2.17 -28.98
CA LYS A 118 -17.11 -2.05 -27.53
C LYS A 118 -17.27 -3.37 -26.79
N VAL A 119 -16.88 -4.47 -27.42
CA VAL A 119 -17.00 -5.84 -26.89
C VAL A 119 -15.66 -6.57 -26.91
N SER A 120 -14.86 -6.34 -27.95
CA SER A 120 -13.56 -6.98 -28.14
C SER A 120 -12.46 -6.21 -27.43
N LEU A 121 -11.56 -6.96 -26.74
CA LEU A 121 -10.36 -6.39 -26.14
C LEU A 121 -9.44 -5.84 -27.22
N SER A 122 -8.97 -4.61 -27.04
CA SER A 122 -8.04 -4.00 -28.01
C SER A 122 -6.64 -4.60 -27.90
N ASN A 123 -5.99 -4.74 -29.05
CA ASN A 123 -4.60 -5.16 -29.15
C ASN A 123 -3.60 -4.01 -28.93
N HIS A 124 -4.07 -2.78 -28.83
CA HIS A 124 -3.28 -1.57 -28.73
C HIS A 124 -3.71 -0.71 -27.55
N PHE A 125 -2.93 -0.69 -26.50
CA PHE A 125 -3.22 0.07 -25.29
C PHE A 125 -3.48 1.57 -25.56
N GLY A 126 -2.56 2.26 -26.23
CA GLY A 126 -2.67 3.71 -26.48
C GLY A 126 -3.67 4.10 -27.58
N GLU A 127 -4.05 3.16 -28.45
CA GLU A 127 -4.88 3.40 -29.62
C GLU A 127 -6.30 2.83 -29.49
N ALA A 128 -6.58 2.15 -28.37
CA ALA A 128 -7.91 1.64 -28.08
C ALA A 128 -8.94 2.78 -28.14
N PRO A 129 -10.01 2.66 -28.95
CA PRO A 129 -11.00 3.74 -29.08
C PRO A 129 -11.82 3.94 -27.80
N TYR A 130 -12.02 2.88 -27.02
CA TYR A 130 -12.80 2.91 -25.81
C TYR A 130 -12.08 2.25 -24.66
N TYR A 131 -12.39 2.70 -23.44
CA TYR A 131 -12.03 2.07 -22.19
C TYR A 131 -13.28 1.77 -21.38
N TYR A 132 -13.46 0.51 -21.02
CA TYR A 132 -14.46 0.14 -20.04
C TYR A 132 -13.84 0.23 -18.65
N ILE A 133 -14.38 1.11 -17.84
CA ILE A 133 -13.96 1.31 -16.45
C ILE A 133 -15.04 0.69 -15.57
N VAL A 134 -14.64 -0.23 -14.70
CA VAL A 134 -15.56 -0.89 -13.78
C VAL A 134 -15.00 -0.89 -12.37
N GLN A 135 -15.79 -0.44 -11.41
CA GLN A 135 -15.50 -0.54 -9.98
C GLN A 135 -16.24 -1.76 -9.42
N MET A 136 -15.48 -2.64 -8.81
CA MET A 136 -16.00 -3.88 -8.22
C MET A 136 -15.63 -3.96 -6.75
N ARG A 137 -16.49 -4.62 -5.97
CA ARG A 137 -16.17 -4.96 -4.58
C ARG A 137 -15.28 -6.21 -4.56
N GLU A 138 -14.16 -6.15 -3.85
CA GLU A 138 -13.20 -7.27 -3.80
C GLU A 138 -13.78 -8.51 -3.12
N LYS A 139 -14.66 -8.32 -2.14
CA LYS A 139 -15.21 -9.41 -1.32
C LYS A 139 -16.10 -10.40 -2.10
N ASP A 140 -16.92 -9.90 -3.00
CA ASP A 140 -17.97 -10.68 -3.68
C ASP A 140 -18.00 -10.49 -5.20
N GLY A 141 -17.05 -9.70 -5.76
CA GLY A 141 -16.99 -9.41 -7.19
C GLY A 141 -18.19 -8.62 -7.71
N SER A 142 -19.00 -8.02 -6.85
CA SER A 142 -20.15 -7.23 -7.28
C SER A 142 -19.72 -5.94 -7.94
N ILE A 143 -20.35 -5.62 -9.07
CA ILE A 143 -20.14 -4.36 -9.78
C ILE A 143 -20.86 -3.24 -9.01
N ILE A 144 -20.10 -2.19 -8.67
CA ILE A 144 -20.59 -1.00 -7.98
C ILE A 144 -20.93 0.09 -9.01
N GLU A 145 -20.01 0.32 -9.93
CA GLU A 145 -20.13 1.31 -10.98
C GLU A 145 -19.44 0.84 -12.25
N GLU A 146 -20.02 1.14 -13.40
CA GLU A 146 -19.41 0.87 -14.69
C GLU A 146 -19.57 2.07 -15.64
N ARG A 147 -18.52 2.35 -16.42
CA ARG A 147 -18.50 3.48 -17.36
C ARG A 147 -17.79 3.06 -18.63
N MET A 148 -18.34 3.48 -19.78
CA MET A 148 -17.68 3.37 -21.07
C MET A 148 -17.12 4.74 -21.45
N LEU A 149 -15.82 4.87 -21.50
CA LEU A 149 -15.13 6.12 -21.80
C LEU A 149 -14.50 6.07 -23.19
N THR A 150 -14.65 7.14 -23.96
CA THR A 150 -13.93 7.32 -25.23
C THR A 150 -12.50 7.75 -24.91
N ASN A 151 -11.52 7.16 -25.58
CA ASN A 151 -10.13 7.54 -25.45
C ASN A 151 -9.88 8.92 -26.08
N PRO A 152 -9.55 9.96 -25.30
CA PRO A 152 -9.35 11.30 -25.83
C PRO A 152 -8.02 11.46 -26.59
N TYR A 153 -7.14 10.43 -26.54
CA TYR A 153 -5.79 10.45 -27.13
C TYR A 153 -5.63 9.48 -28.30
N GLN A 154 -6.73 8.91 -28.81
CA GLN A 154 -6.70 7.93 -29.88
C GLN A 154 -6.00 8.45 -31.14
N ASP A 155 -6.24 9.71 -31.51
CA ASP A 155 -5.79 10.32 -32.75
C ASP A 155 -4.47 11.11 -32.62
N GLU A 156 -3.82 11.05 -31.45
CA GLU A 156 -2.55 11.71 -31.21
C GLU A 156 -1.43 11.09 -32.07
N GLU A 157 -0.50 11.88 -32.57
CA GLU A 157 0.59 11.37 -33.40
C GLU A 157 1.64 10.61 -32.57
N LYS A 158 1.97 11.08 -31.37
CA LYS A 158 3.03 10.51 -30.51
C LYS A 158 2.63 10.45 -29.04
N GLY A 159 3.18 9.47 -28.35
CA GLY A 159 3.04 9.37 -26.89
C GLY A 159 1.65 8.97 -26.40
N LYS A 160 0.78 8.43 -27.28
CA LYS A 160 -0.59 7.99 -26.93
C LYS A 160 -0.63 7.19 -25.64
N GLY A 161 0.18 6.16 -25.53
CA GLY A 161 0.20 5.28 -24.36
C GLY A 161 0.53 6.00 -23.06
N LEU A 162 1.48 6.95 -23.07
CA LEU A 162 1.82 7.75 -21.89
C LEU A 162 0.68 8.67 -21.47
N LYS A 163 0.01 9.30 -22.45
CA LYS A 163 -1.15 10.17 -22.17
C LYS A 163 -2.33 9.38 -21.62
N VAL A 164 -2.58 8.21 -22.20
CA VAL A 164 -3.62 7.27 -21.73
C VAL A 164 -3.32 6.79 -20.31
N SER A 165 -2.07 6.40 -20.00
CA SER A 165 -1.71 6.00 -18.63
C SER A 165 -2.02 7.09 -17.62
N LYS A 166 -1.59 8.34 -17.89
CA LYS A 166 -1.88 9.49 -17.02
C LYS A 166 -3.38 9.76 -16.88
N TRP A 167 -4.13 9.60 -17.96
CA TRP A 167 -5.58 9.77 -17.92
C TRP A 167 -6.28 8.67 -17.12
N LEU A 168 -5.84 7.43 -17.21
CA LEU A 168 -6.36 6.33 -16.39
C LEU A 168 -6.07 6.54 -14.91
N LEU A 169 -4.91 7.11 -14.54
CA LEU A 169 -4.62 7.48 -13.15
C LEU A 169 -5.63 8.53 -12.62
N GLN A 170 -6.06 9.47 -13.45
CA GLN A 170 -7.12 10.43 -13.08
C GLN A 170 -8.48 9.76 -12.86
N GLN A 171 -8.71 8.56 -13.45
CA GLN A 171 -9.89 7.75 -13.23
C GLN A 171 -9.77 6.83 -12.00
N SER A 172 -8.68 6.97 -11.21
CA SER A 172 -8.39 6.15 -10.03
C SER A 172 -8.34 4.65 -10.32
N VAL A 173 -7.83 4.28 -11.49
CA VAL A 173 -7.71 2.88 -11.91
C VAL A 173 -6.65 2.17 -11.07
N ASP A 174 -6.98 0.97 -10.57
CA ASP A 174 -6.11 0.11 -9.79
C ASP A 174 -5.49 -1.02 -10.62
N THR A 175 -6.20 -1.48 -11.64
CA THR A 175 -5.77 -2.60 -12.48
C THR A 175 -6.13 -2.34 -13.94
N VAL A 176 -5.18 -2.56 -14.83
CA VAL A 176 -5.38 -2.46 -16.27
C VAL A 176 -5.28 -3.85 -16.89
N TYR A 177 -6.33 -4.30 -17.54
CA TYR A 177 -6.29 -5.48 -18.40
C TYR A 177 -5.76 -5.10 -19.78
N ASN A 178 -4.83 -5.88 -20.32
CA ASN A 178 -4.31 -5.65 -21.66
C ASN A 178 -4.02 -6.97 -22.37
N SER A 179 -4.02 -6.96 -23.71
CA SER A 179 -3.72 -8.14 -24.53
C SER A 179 -2.24 -8.44 -24.62
N LYS A 180 -1.37 -7.47 -24.35
CA LYS A 180 0.10 -7.57 -24.46
C LYS A 180 0.79 -6.96 -23.26
N SER A 181 1.98 -7.45 -22.91
CA SER A 181 2.80 -6.82 -21.87
C SER A 181 3.14 -5.36 -22.22
N LEU A 182 3.06 -4.51 -21.22
CA LEU A 182 3.53 -3.12 -21.24
C LEU A 182 4.89 -2.97 -20.57
N GLU A 183 5.50 -4.07 -20.14
CA GLU A 183 6.82 -4.10 -19.53
C GLU A 183 7.89 -3.51 -20.47
N GLY A 184 8.79 -2.71 -19.91
CA GLY A 184 9.83 -2.00 -20.67
C GLY A 184 9.32 -0.87 -21.57
N LYS A 185 8.03 -0.53 -21.54
CA LYS A 185 7.43 0.55 -22.31
C LYS A 185 7.04 1.72 -21.41
N GLY A 186 7.03 2.93 -21.98
CA GLY A 186 6.67 4.14 -21.23
C GLY A 186 5.35 4.05 -20.45
N PRO A 187 4.25 3.54 -21.03
CA PRO A 187 3.00 3.33 -20.32
C PRO A 187 3.11 2.41 -19.09
N GLY A 188 3.90 1.34 -19.22
CA GLY A 188 4.14 0.40 -18.11
C GLY A 188 4.82 1.07 -16.93
N TYR A 189 5.87 1.85 -17.16
CA TYR A 189 6.55 2.59 -16.10
C TYR A 189 5.63 3.56 -15.38
N VAL A 190 4.81 4.33 -16.10
CA VAL A 190 3.87 5.29 -15.50
C VAL A 190 2.82 4.59 -14.64
N LEU A 191 2.29 3.45 -15.10
CA LEU A 191 1.28 2.70 -14.35
C LEU A 191 1.89 2.00 -13.12
N SER A 192 3.04 1.34 -13.28
CA SER A 192 3.74 0.67 -12.17
C SER A 192 4.23 1.66 -11.11
N ASP A 193 4.70 2.85 -11.51
CA ASP A 193 5.12 3.90 -10.56
C ASP A 193 3.95 4.42 -9.69
N ALA A 194 2.74 4.32 -10.21
CA ALA A 194 1.51 4.66 -9.50
C ALA A 194 0.81 3.45 -8.84
N ASP A 195 1.49 2.32 -8.68
CA ASP A 195 0.95 1.06 -8.12
C ASP A 195 -0.26 0.48 -8.87
N VAL A 196 -0.41 0.80 -10.16
CA VAL A 196 -1.44 0.20 -11.02
C VAL A 196 -0.95 -1.15 -11.53
N GLU A 197 -1.69 -2.20 -11.23
CA GLU A 197 -1.42 -3.55 -11.71
C GLU A 197 -1.73 -3.68 -13.20
N ILE A 198 -0.86 -4.37 -13.93
CA ILE A 198 -1.06 -4.65 -15.37
C ILE A 198 -1.23 -6.15 -15.54
N VAL A 199 -2.45 -6.55 -15.88
CA VAL A 199 -2.81 -7.95 -16.12
C VAL A 199 -2.82 -8.21 -17.61
N VAL A 200 -1.94 -9.11 -18.06
CA VAL A 200 -1.96 -9.60 -19.45
C VAL A 200 -2.94 -10.75 -19.57
N THR A 201 -3.92 -10.62 -20.46
CA THR A 201 -4.96 -11.63 -20.66
C THR A 201 -5.05 -12.09 -22.11
N GLU A 202 -5.30 -13.37 -22.30
CA GLU A 202 -5.63 -13.96 -23.61
C GLU A 202 -7.12 -13.88 -23.94
N ARG A 203 -7.96 -13.39 -23.00
CA ARG A 203 -9.39 -13.22 -23.20
C ARG A 203 -9.65 -12.10 -24.19
N LYS A 204 -10.34 -12.41 -25.27
CA LYS A 204 -10.60 -11.48 -26.37
C LYS A 204 -11.90 -10.68 -26.22
N ARG A 205 -12.76 -11.01 -25.26
CA ARG A 205 -14.07 -10.38 -25.08
C ARG A 205 -14.28 -9.87 -23.67
N LEU A 206 -14.82 -8.68 -23.54
CA LEU A 206 -15.16 -8.03 -22.28
C LEU A 206 -15.94 -8.96 -21.33
N ALA A 207 -17.01 -9.62 -21.82
CA ALA A 207 -17.83 -10.51 -21.00
C ALA A 207 -17.03 -11.65 -20.34
N LYS A 208 -15.97 -12.16 -21.02
CA LYS A 208 -15.12 -13.20 -20.45
C LYS A 208 -14.17 -12.69 -19.37
N ILE A 209 -13.70 -11.44 -19.54
CA ILE A 209 -12.87 -10.78 -18.53
C ILE A 209 -13.71 -10.48 -17.28
N LEU A 210 -14.92 -9.96 -17.45
CA LEU A 210 -15.83 -9.70 -16.34
C LEU A 210 -16.22 -10.99 -15.59
N GLN A 211 -16.46 -12.08 -16.30
CA GLN A 211 -16.75 -13.38 -15.69
C GLN A 211 -15.57 -13.89 -14.86
N GLU A 212 -14.34 -13.68 -15.32
CA GLU A 212 -13.11 -14.04 -14.59
C GLU A 212 -12.93 -13.18 -13.35
N LEU A 213 -13.15 -11.88 -13.45
CA LEU A 213 -13.12 -10.95 -12.32
C LEU A 213 -14.12 -11.33 -11.22
N GLN A 214 -15.35 -11.67 -11.60
CA GLN A 214 -16.40 -12.11 -10.67
C GLN A 214 -16.08 -13.45 -10.02
N SER A 215 -15.52 -14.42 -10.77
CA SER A 215 -15.18 -15.75 -10.24
C SER A 215 -13.88 -15.80 -9.45
N GLY A 216 -12.98 -14.86 -9.67
CA GLY A 216 -11.69 -14.76 -8.95
C GLY A 216 -11.85 -14.35 -7.50
N SER A 217 -12.84 -13.48 -7.20
CA SER A 217 -13.16 -13.05 -5.84
C SER A 217 -13.69 -14.19 -4.94
N GLU A 218 -14.36 -15.20 -5.50
CA GLU A 218 -14.85 -16.36 -4.73
C GLU A 218 -13.72 -17.29 -4.24
N LYS A 219 -12.57 -17.33 -4.91
CA LYS A 219 -11.45 -18.22 -4.56
C LYS A 219 -10.58 -17.70 -3.43
N GLU A 220 -10.43 -16.39 -3.26
CA GLU A 220 -9.66 -15.83 -2.17
C GLU A 220 -10.37 -15.95 -0.82
N ASP A 221 -11.70 -15.86 -0.78
CA ASP A 221 -12.49 -16.01 0.45
C ASP A 221 -12.51 -17.47 0.98
N HIS A 222 -12.33 -18.46 0.10
CA HIS A 222 -12.28 -19.87 0.50
C HIS A 222 -10.95 -20.26 1.14
N ASN A 223 -9.84 -19.66 0.71
CA ASN A 223 -8.51 -19.88 1.31
C ASN A 223 -8.32 -19.14 2.64
N ALA A 224 -9.00 -18.01 2.84
CA ALA A 224 -8.92 -17.24 4.10
C ALA A 224 -9.70 -17.88 5.25
N ARG A 225 -10.60 -18.86 4.98
CA ARG A 225 -11.38 -19.60 6.00
C ARG A 225 -10.81 -20.97 6.36
N ALA A 226 -9.73 -21.39 5.70
CA ALA A 226 -9.11 -22.72 5.88
C ALA A 226 -7.72 -22.66 6.52
N GLY A 227 -7.26 -21.48 7.03
CA GLY A 227 -5.97 -21.28 7.69
C GLY A 227 -6.07 -20.92 9.18
#